data_8126a289376081ca17827d556a09c16f
#
_entry.id   8126a289376081ca17827d556a09c16f
#
_cell.length_a   1.000
_cell.length_b   1.000
_cell.length_c   1.000
_cell.angle_alpha   90.00
_cell.angle_beta   90.00
_cell.angle_gamma   90.00
#
_symmetry.space_group_name_H-M   'P 1'
#
loop_
_entity.id
_entity.type
_entity.pdbx_description
1 polymer ?
#
loop_
_entity_poly.entity_id
_entity_poly.type
_entity_poly.pdbx_seq_one_letter_code
_entity_poly.pdbx_strand_id
1 'polypeptide(L)'
;MNTLRYFDFGAARPVLLLIARIAVVLIFIIFGFPKMMGFDGTVQYMASLGAPMPMLAAIIAVVMEVPAAILIVLGFFTRPLAVLFIFYTLGTAVIGHHYWDMTGDAVGPNMINFWKNVSIACAFLLLAITGPGAISLDRR
;
A
#
# COMPACT_ATOMS: atom_id res chain seq x y z
N MET A 1 10.56 -35.70 11.92
CA MET A 1 10.99 -34.40 12.41
C MET A 1 11.01 -33.29 11.34
N ASN A 2 10.51 -33.55 10.12
CA ASN A 2 10.54 -32.54 9.01
C ASN A 2 9.22 -31.83 8.75
N THR A 3 8.13 -32.23 9.40
CA THR A 3 6.76 -31.73 9.12
C THR A 3 6.59 -30.23 9.43
N LEU A 4 7.22 -29.74 10.49
CA LEU A 4 7.16 -28.30 10.86
C LEU A 4 8.00 -27.40 9.92
N ARG A 5 9.10 -27.92 9.39
CA ARG A 5 9.97 -27.18 8.49
C ARG A 5 9.33 -26.94 7.13
N TYR A 6 8.48 -27.84 6.68
CA TYR A 6 7.79 -27.78 5.38
C TYR A 6 6.28 -27.65 5.56
N PHE A 7 5.87 -26.93 6.62
CA PHE A 7 4.46 -26.72 6.90
C PHE A 7 3.78 -26.02 5.72
N ASP A 8 2.74 -26.66 5.19
CA ASP A 8 1.87 -26.12 4.15
C ASP A 8 0.49 -25.82 4.75
N PHE A 9 -0.08 -24.68 4.42
CA PHE A 9 -1.41 -24.28 4.87
C PHE A 9 -2.54 -25.06 4.19
N GLY A 10 -2.25 -25.86 3.16
CA GLY A 10 -3.22 -26.73 2.50
C GLY A 10 -4.50 -26.01 2.10
N ALA A 11 -5.65 -26.52 2.54
CA ALA A 11 -6.97 -25.97 2.24
C ALA A 11 -7.21 -24.54 2.82
N ALA A 12 -6.45 -24.10 3.82
CA ALA A 12 -6.56 -22.77 4.39
C ALA A 12 -5.87 -21.68 3.55
N ARG A 13 -4.96 -22.04 2.64
CA ARG A 13 -4.16 -21.10 1.84
C ARG A 13 -5.00 -20.04 1.10
N PRO A 14 -6.12 -20.37 0.41
CA PRO A 14 -6.93 -19.37 -0.28
C PRO A 14 -7.51 -18.31 0.66
N VAL A 15 -7.98 -18.72 1.85
CA VAL A 15 -8.53 -17.82 2.85
C VAL A 15 -7.45 -16.93 3.45
N LEU A 16 -6.28 -17.48 3.74
CA LEU A 16 -5.15 -16.71 4.27
C LEU A 16 -4.63 -15.68 3.27
N LEU A 17 -4.59 -16.02 1.98
CA LEU A 17 -4.24 -15.06 0.93
C LEU A 17 -5.29 -13.94 0.80
N LEU A 18 -6.58 -14.26 0.92
CA LEU A 18 -7.64 -13.25 0.95
C LEU A 18 -7.47 -12.29 2.14
N ILE A 19 -7.25 -12.82 3.34
CA ILE A 19 -7.04 -12.01 4.55
C ILE A 19 -5.80 -11.12 4.40
N ALA A 20 -4.67 -11.66 3.96
CA ALA A 20 -3.43 -10.90 3.75
C ALA A 20 -3.63 -9.77 2.71
N ARG A 21 -4.34 -10.06 1.62
CA ARG A 21 -4.65 -9.11 0.56
C ARG A 21 -5.52 -7.96 1.06
N ILE A 22 -6.55 -8.25 1.83
CA ILE A 22 -7.40 -7.21 2.46
C ILE A 22 -6.56 -6.40 3.45
N ALA A 23 -5.82 -7.06 4.34
CA ALA A 23 -5.06 -6.40 5.39
C ALA A 23 -4.01 -5.42 4.84
N VAL A 24 -3.30 -5.78 3.76
CA VAL A 24 -2.24 -4.92 3.19
C VAL A 24 -2.78 -3.63 2.59
N VAL A 25 -4.01 -3.63 2.05
CA VAL A 25 -4.60 -2.43 1.44
C VAL A 25 -5.53 -1.67 2.38
N LEU A 26 -5.90 -2.23 3.51
CA LEU A 26 -6.86 -1.62 4.43
C LEU A 26 -6.38 -0.24 4.91
N ILE A 27 -5.09 -0.08 5.21
CA ILE A 27 -4.51 1.20 5.60
C ILE A 27 -4.73 2.28 4.54
N PHE A 28 -4.61 1.93 3.25
CA PHE A 28 -4.80 2.87 2.15
C PHE A 28 -6.27 3.30 2.05
N ILE A 29 -7.21 2.37 2.18
CA ILE A 29 -8.64 2.70 2.14
C ILE A 29 -9.02 3.61 3.31
N ILE A 30 -8.55 3.30 4.54
CA ILE A 30 -8.85 4.09 5.74
C ILE A 30 -8.36 5.53 5.59
N PHE A 31 -7.15 5.73 5.08
CA PHE A 31 -6.57 7.08 4.93
C PHE A 31 -6.87 7.72 3.56
N GLY A 32 -7.19 6.96 2.54
CA GLY A 32 -7.55 7.45 1.22
C GLY A 32 -8.96 8.00 1.13
N PHE A 33 -9.91 7.40 1.84
CA PHE A 33 -11.30 7.85 1.81
C PHE A 33 -11.48 9.30 2.30
N PRO A 34 -10.91 9.73 3.44
CA PRO A 34 -10.92 11.13 3.84
C PRO A 34 -10.23 12.06 2.82
N LYS A 35 -9.16 11.63 2.18
CA LYS A 35 -8.47 12.40 1.12
C LYS A 35 -9.37 12.63 -0.09
N MET A 36 -10.15 11.63 -0.46
CA MET A 36 -11.11 11.73 -1.55
C MET A 36 -12.25 12.70 -1.20
N MET A 37 -12.78 12.64 0.03
CA MET A 37 -13.87 13.49 0.49
C MET A 37 -13.44 14.95 0.70
N GLY A 38 -12.19 15.17 1.13
CA GLY A 38 -11.60 16.49 1.35
C GLY A 38 -10.49 16.81 0.33
N PHE A 39 -10.78 16.69 -0.96
CA PHE A 39 -9.77 16.72 -2.02
C PHE A 39 -8.94 18.01 -2.04
N ASP A 40 -9.56 19.19 -1.87
CA ASP A 40 -8.84 20.46 -1.84
C ASP A 40 -7.82 20.52 -0.68
N GLY A 41 -8.21 20.03 0.49
CA GLY A 41 -7.29 19.89 1.63
C GLY A 41 -6.15 18.90 1.36
N THR A 42 -6.43 17.84 0.59
CA THR A 42 -5.41 16.90 0.15
C THR A 42 -4.40 17.54 -0.78
N VAL A 43 -4.84 18.39 -1.73
CA VAL A 43 -3.95 19.13 -2.62
C VAL A 43 -3.04 20.08 -1.81
N GLN A 44 -3.62 20.81 -0.83
CA GLN A 44 -2.84 21.69 0.05
C GLN A 44 -1.82 20.92 0.88
N TYR A 45 -2.20 19.74 1.39
CA TYR A 45 -1.29 18.87 2.12
C TYR A 45 -0.13 18.39 1.23
N MET A 46 -0.41 17.95 -0.01
CA MET A 46 0.65 17.58 -0.96
C MET A 46 1.60 18.74 -1.26
N ALA A 47 1.07 19.96 -1.36
CA ALA A 47 1.91 21.15 -1.53
C ALA A 47 2.80 21.41 -0.31
N SER A 48 2.28 21.24 0.90
CA SER A 48 3.06 21.40 2.15
C SER A 48 4.18 20.36 2.31
N LEU A 49 4.02 19.19 1.71
CA LEU A 49 5.06 18.14 1.66
C LEU A 49 6.13 18.41 0.57
N GLY A 50 6.00 19.47 -0.21
CA GLY A 50 6.93 19.78 -1.31
C GLY A 50 6.74 18.88 -2.54
N ALA A 51 5.57 18.26 -2.70
CA ALA A 51 5.29 17.49 -3.91
C ALA A 51 5.40 18.36 -5.17
N PRO A 52 6.12 17.96 -6.22
CA PRO A 52 6.42 18.81 -7.37
C PRO A 52 5.17 19.21 -8.17
N MET A 53 4.10 18.42 -8.11
CA MET A 53 2.82 18.66 -8.77
C MET A 53 1.68 18.31 -7.80
N PRO A 54 1.33 19.16 -6.82
CA PRO A 54 0.42 18.80 -5.73
C PRO A 54 -0.94 18.26 -6.16
N MET A 55 -1.54 18.87 -7.19
CA MET A 55 -2.81 18.39 -7.75
C MET A 55 -2.68 16.97 -8.32
N LEU A 56 -1.65 16.70 -9.11
CA LEU A 56 -1.42 15.38 -9.67
C LEU A 56 -1.10 14.35 -8.57
N ALA A 57 -0.30 14.74 -7.58
CA ALA A 57 0.01 13.89 -6.43
C ALA A 57 -1.26 13.53 -5.64
N ALA A 58 -2.18 14.49 -5.44
CA ALA A 58 -3.46 14.26 -4.77
C ALA A 58 -4.36 13.32 -5.59
N ILE A 59 -4.43 13.49 -6.92
CA ILE A 59 -5.20 12.59 -7.81
C ILE A 59 -4.63 11.17 -7.72
N ILE A 60 -3.31 11.01 -7.84
CA ILE A 60 -2.65 9.70 -7.75
C ILE A 60 -2.94 9.06 -6.39
N ALA A 61 -2.84 9.82 -5.30
CA ALA A 61 -3.12 9.32 -3.97
C ALA A 61 -4.55 8.80 -3.84
N VAL A 62 -5.55 9.57 -4.25
CA VAL A 62 -6.95 9.17 -4.20
C VAL A 62 -7.21 7.92 -5.07
N VAL A 63 -6.69 7.90 -6.29
CA VAL A 63 -6.86 6.77 -7.23
C VAL A 63 -6.20 5.49 -6.68
N MET A 64 -5.01 5.59 -6.13
CA MET A 64 -4.31 4.43 -5.57
C MET A 64 -4.96 3.97 -4.26
N GLU A 65 -5.28 4.90 -3.36
CA GLU A 65 -5.71 4.54 -2.02
C GLU A 65 -7.19 4.12 -1.92
N VAL A 66 -8.04 4.46 -2.91
CA VAL A 66 -9.46 4.07 -2.89
C VAL A 66 -9.78 3.09 -4.02
N PRO A 67 -9.96 3.46 -5.29
CA PRO A 67 -10.39 2.50 -6.31
C PRO A 67 -9.37 1.39 -6.57
N ALA A 68 -8.06 1.69 -6.66
CA ALA A 68 -7.06 0.65 -6.90
C ALA A 68 -6.94 -0.32 -5.70
N ALA A 69 -7.04 0.19 -4.46
CA ALA A 69 -7.06 -0.64 -3.26
C ALA A 69 -8.29 -1.56 -3.24
N ILE A 70 -9.47 -1.05 -3.61
CA ILE A 70 -10.69 -1.87 -3.72
C ILE A 70 -10.53 -2.97 -4.77
N LEU A 71 -9.92 -2.69 -5.92
CA LEU A 71 -9.65 -3.70 -6.95
C LEU A 71 -8.72 -4.81 -6.43
N ILE A 72 -7.72 -4.46 -5.61
CA ILE A 72 -6.87 -5.47 -4.93
C ILE A 72 -7.72 -6.30 -3.94
N VAL A 73 -8.61 -5.70 -3.15
CA VAL A 73 -9.52 -6.44 -2.27
C VAL A 73 -10.34 -7.46 -3.07
N LEU A 74 -10.90 -7.05 -4.20
CA LEU A 74 -11.66 -7.93 -5.09
C LEU A 74 -10.80 -8.98 -5.81
N GLY A 75 -9.48 -8.78 -5.83
CA GLY A 75 -8.55 -9.65 -6.54
C GLY A 75 -8.67 -9.51 -8.06
N PHE A 76 -8.80 -8.27 -8.53
CA PHE A 76 -8.89 -7.93 -9.95
C PHE A 76 -7.65 -7.14 -10.38
N PHE A 77 -6.99 -7.58 -11.43
CA PHE A 77 -5.70 -7.03 -11.88
C PHE A 77 -4.66 -6.96 -10.75
N THR A 78 -4.68 -7.94 -9.85
CA THR A 78 -3.92 -7.89 -8.59
C THR A 78 -2.42 -7.72 -8.79
N ARG A 79 -1.81 -8.49 -9.70
CA ARG A 79 -0.35 -8.45 -9.92
C ARG A 79 0.13 -7.08 -10.45
N PRO A 80 -0.43 -6.53 -11.54
CA PRO A 80 -0.01 -5.21 -12.01
C PRO A 80 -0.32 -4.10 -11.00
N LEU A 81 -1.46 -4.14 -10.31
CA LEU A 81 -1.79 -3.17 -9.26
C LEU A 81 -0.82 -3.28 -8.09
N ALA A 82 -0.43 -4.48 -7.67
CA ALA A 82 0.56 -4.65 -6.61
C ALA A 82 1.91 -4.03 -6.99
N VAL A 83 2.34 -4.17 -8.25
CA VAL A 83 3.55 -3.49 -8.77
C VAL A 83 3.40 -1.97 -8.70
N LEU A 84 2.25 -1.42 -9.11
CA LEU A 84 1.98 0.02 -8.98
C LEU A 84 2.00 0.48 -7.52
N PHE A 85 1.45 -0.32 -6.60
CA PHE A 85 1.51 -0.02 -5.17
C PHE A 85 2.92 -0.03 -4.59
N ILE A 86 3.84 -0.85 -5.11
CA ILE A 86 5.26 -0.79 -4.72
C ILE A 86 5.82 0.61 -5.02
N PHE A 87 5.69 1.08 -6.26
CA PHE A 87 6.19 2.40 -6.65
C PHE A 87 5.48 3.53 -5.93
N TYR A 88 4.16 3.44 -5.80
CA TYR A 88 3.37 4.41 -5.07
C TYR A 88 3.83 4.53 -3.60
N THR A 89 3.95 3.41 -2.90
CA THR A 89 4.31 3.38 -1.48
C THR A 89 5.75 3.87 -1.25
N LEU A 90 6.69 3.50 -2.12
CA LEU A 90 8.05 4.03 -2.06
C LEU A 90 8.10 5.53 -2.38
N GLY A 91 7.33 5.99 -3.36
CA GLY A 91 7.20 7.42 -3.68
C GLY A 91 6.66 8.22 -2.50
N THR A 92 5.61 7.75 -1.84
CA THR A 92 5.06 8.40 -0.64
C THR A 92 6.04 8.38 0.53
N ALA A 93 6.86 7.33 0.67
CA ALA A 93 7.92 7.28 1.68
C ALA A 93 8.95 8.41 1.47
N VAL A 94 9.40 8.59 0.23
CA VAL A 94 10.42 9.61 -0.11
C VAL A 94 9.84 11.02 -0.01
N ILE A 95 8.62 11.26 -0.50
CA ILE A 95 8.02 12.60 -0.50
C ILE A 95 7.50 12.99 0.89
N GLY A 96 6.83 12.07 1.57
CA GLY A 96 6.14 12.37 2.82
C GLY A 96 6.97 12.14 4.08
N HIS A 97 8.02 11.34 4.02
CA HIS A 97 8.77 10.88 5.19
C HIS A 97 10.29 10.94 5.00
N HIS A 98 10.79 12.03 4.40
CA HIS A 98 12.21 12.28 4.12
C HIS A 98 12.97 12.69 5.39
N TYR A 99 13.03 11.82 6.39
CA TYR A 99 13.56 12.09 7.73
C TYR A 99 15.03 12.50 7.75
N TRP A 100 15.79 12.28 6.70
CA TRP A 100 17.23 12.60 6.60
C TRP A 100 17.55 14.09 6.54
N ASP A 101 16.59 14.95 6.23
CA ASP A 101 16.71 16.41 6.24
C ASP A 101 15.81 17.08 7.30
N MET A 102 15.18 16.28 8.16
CA MET A 102 14.38 16.77 9.28
C MET A 102 15.25 16.91 10.54
N THR A 103 14.77 17.69 11.52
CA THR A 103 15.45 17.91 12.81
C THR A 103 14.46 17.77 13.98
N GLY A 104 15.00 17.56 15.20
CA GLY A 104 14.22 17.50 16.43
C GLY A 104 13.22 16.32 16.45
N ASP A 105 12.04 16.56 17.02
CA ASP A 105 11.03 15.53 17.28
C ASP A 105 10.40 14.95 16.00
N ALA A 106 10.59 15.59 14.85
CA ALA A 106 10.05 15.12 13.58
C ALA A 106 10.82 13.89 13.02
N VAL A 107 12.09 13.73 13.36
CA VAL A 107 12.95 12.66 12.79
C VAL A 107 12.43 11.28 13.12
N GLY A 108 12.19 10.99 14.39
CA GLY A 108 11.79 9.65 14.85
C GLY A 108 10.50 9.13 14.17
N PRO A 109 9.37 9.84 14.24
CA PRO A 109 8.14 9.42 13.60
C PRO A 109 8.24 9.27 12.09
N ASN A 110 8.96 10.16 11.40
CA ASN A 110 9.14 10.08 9.96
C ASN A 110 10.06 8.93 9.54
N MET A 111 11.10 8.63 10.30
CA MET A 111 11.93 7.45 10.08
C MET A 111 11.11 6.16 10.21
N ILE A 112 10.26 6.05 11.23
CA ILE A 112 9.36 4.89 11.41
C ILE A 112 8.39 4.78 10.23
N ASN A 113 7.78 5.89 9.80
CA ASN A 113 6.85 5.89 8.68
C ASN A 113 7.53 5.55 7.35
N PHE A 114 8.76 6.02 7.12
CA PHE A 114 9.53 5.66 5.94
C PHE A 114 9.75 4.14 5.86
N TRP A 115 10.31 3.54 6.91
CA TRP A 115 10.60 2.10 6.93
C TRP A 115 9.34 1.25 6.96
N LYS A 116 8.25 1.72 7.57
CA LYS A 116 6.93 1.10 7.46
C LYS A 116 6.47 1.04 6.01
N ASN A 117 6.60 2.12 5.24
CA ASN A 117 6.25 2.14 3.82
C ASN A 117 7.14 1.19 3.00
N VAL A 118 8.44 1.10 3.29
CA VAL A 118 9.33 0.09 2.68
C VAL A 118 8.82 -1.33 2.97
N SER A 119 8.43 -1.62 4.20
CA SER A 119 7.88 -2.94 4.57
C SER A 119 6.57 -3.25 3.86
N ILE A 120 5.68 -2.26 3.71
CA ILE A 120 4.43 -2.40 2.95
C ILE A 120 4.73 -2.65 1.47
N ALA A 121 5.70 -1.94 0.88
CA ALA A 121 6.12 -2.18 -0.51
C ALA A 121 6.63 -3.61 -0.71
N CYS A 122 7.37 -4.17 0.25
CA CYS A 122 7.79 -5.57 0.22
C CYS A 122 6.59 -6.55 0.33
N ALA A 123 5.56 -6.21 1.10
CA ALA A 123 4.34 -7.02 1.14
C ALA A 123 3.60 -7.00 -0.21
N PHE A 124 3.56 -5.88 -0.91
CA PHE A 124 3.05 -5.82 -2.28
C PHE A 124 3.92 -6.60 -3.27
N LEU A 125 5.23 -6.64 -3.09
CA LEU A 125 6.12 -7.49 -3.90
C LEU A 125 5.75 -8.97 -3.72
N LEU A 126 5.54 -9.43 -2.49
CA LEU A 126 5.05 -10.78 -2.22
C LEU A 126 3.69 -11.02 -2.88
N LEU A 127 2.76 -10.07 -2.80
CA LEU A 127 1.45 -10.18 -3.45
C LEU A 127 1.57 -10.23 -4.99
N ALA A 128 2.48 -9.47 -5.59
CA ALA A 128 2.75 -9.51 -7.03
C ALA A 128 3.27 -10.89 -7.48
N ILE A 129 4.11 -11.52 -6.67
CA ILE A 129 4.68 -12.86 -6.93
C ILE A 129 3.62 -13.95 -6.71
N THR A 130 2.94 -13.95 -5.57
CA THR A 130 1.98 -15.00 -5.20
C THR A 130 0.66 -14.90 -5.97
N GLY A 131 0.27 -13.67 -6.36
CA GLY A 131 -1.03 -13.39 -6.96
C GLY A 131 -2.17 -13.35 -5.93
N PRO A 132 -3.43 -13.17 -6.39
CA PRO A 132 -4.58 -12.93 -5.53
C PRO A 132 -5.10 -14.17 -4.81
N GLY A 133 -4.75 -15.36 -5.27
CA GLY A 133 -5.30 -16.62 -4.78
C GLY A 133 -6.65 -16.97 -5.41
N ALA A 134 -7.16 -18.17 -5.07
CA ALA A 134 -8.37 -18.73 -5.68
C ALA A 134 -9.66 -17.94 -5.35
N ILE A 135 -9.70 -17.27 -4.18
CA ILE A 135 -10.84 -16.42 -3.80
C ILE A 135 -10.60 -15.01 -4.34
N SER A 136 -10.79 -14.83 -5.64
CA SER A 136 -10.53 -13.57 -6.36
C SER A 136 -11.29 -13.53 -7.69
N LEU A 137 -11.43 -12.33 -8.26
CA LEU A 137 -12.00 -12.18 -9.61
C LEU A 137 -11.05 -12.71 -10.70
N ASP A 138 -9.74 -12.59 -10.51
CA ASP A 138 -8.73 -13.13 -11.42
C ASP A 138 -8.64 -14.68 -11.37
N ARG A 139 -9.15 -15.31 -10.30
CA ARG A 139 -9.20 -16.77 -10.10
C ARG A 139 -7.88 -17.52 -10.36
N ARG A 140 -6.74 -16.92 -9.99
CA ARG A 140 -5.40 -17.49 -10.24
C ARG A 140 -4.50 -17.43 -9.00
#